data_808a5c1a4f1535145df9c15d29a177a4
#
_entry.id   808a5c1a4f1535145df9c15d29a177a4
#
_cell.length_a   1.000
_cell.length_b   1.000
_cell.length_c   1.000
_cell.angle_alpha   90.00
_cell.angle_beta   90.00
_cell.angle_gamma   90.00
#
_symmetry.space_group_name_H-M   'P 1'
#
loop_
_entity.id
_entity.type
_entity.pdbx_description
1 polymer ?
#
loop_
_entity_poly.entity_id
_entity_poly.type
_entity_poly.pdbx_seq_one_letter_code
_entity_poly.pdbx_strand_id
1 'polypeptide(L)'
;MEIRYNVTGAQRKELVKAIADTTGARAKYMGMPTAAYEIDYFTVTKDGTLLFDDRADSEEVEQVLEAIAAAGFECEPQDGGDSEAEKVSETEENATQAATEGLTVAVPRDSLSDAAIENLQRIVDSKAALMKKAIGTDSLPIEVTDEKVSFPWFTEMDGDSARAYTHLVSALCEMARNAKRVTATEKEVDNEKYAFRCFLLRLGFIGAEYK
;
A
#
# COMPACT_ATOMS: atom_id res chain seq x y z
N MET A 1 -5.24 3.92 8.49
CA MET A 1 -5.85 3.22 7.34
C MET A 1 -6.93 2.27 7.83
N GLU A 2 -8.00 2.04 7.05
CA GLU A 2 -9.08 1.11 7.42
C GLU A 2 -9.38 0.11 6.31
N ILE A 3 -9.70 -1.13 6.69
CA ILE A 3 -10.10 -2.19 5.76
C ILE A 3 -11.34 -2.89 6.33
N ARG A 4 -12.42 -2.97 5.55
CA ARG A 4 -13.69 -3.53 5.97
C ARG A 4 -13.80 -5.00 5.60
N TYR A 5 -14.04 -5.85 6.60
CA TYR A 5 -14.30 -7.27 6.42
C TYR A 5 -15.77 -7.63 6.70
N ASN A 6 -16.56 -6.70 7.25
CA ASN A 6 -17.99 -6.85 7.58
C ASN A 6 -18.32 -8.14 8.34
N VAL A 7 -17.47 -8.53 9.26
CA VAL A 7 -17.61 -9.74 10.05
C VAL A 7 -18.05 -9.43 11.48
N THR A 8 -19.01 -10.16 11.97
CA THR A 8 -19.57 -9.99 13.32
C THR A 8 -19.56 -11.30 14.11
N GLY A 9 -19.84 -11.24 15.39
CA GLY A 9 -20.00 -12.43 16.24
C GLY A 9 -18.79 -13.34 16.31
N ALA A 10 -18.92 -14.59 15.89
CA ALA A 10 -17.86 -15.60 15.94
C ALA A 10 -16.75 -15.32 14.93
N GLN A 11 -17.11 -14.96 13.70
CA GLN A 11 -16.14 -14.64 12.63
C GLN A 11 -15.23 -13.47 13.02
N ARG A 12 -15.80 -12.44 13.67
CA ARG A 12 -15.00 -11.32 14.18
C ARG A 12 -13.97 -11.77 15.22
N LYS A 13 -14.31 -12.75 16.07
CA LYS A 13 -13.36 -13.29 17.05
C LYS A 13 -12.25 -14.10 16.36
N GLU A 14 -12.56 -14.79 15.29
CA GLU A 14 -11.57 -15.49 14.48
C GLU A 14 -10.64 -14.51 13.76
N LEU A 15 -11.19 -13.41 13.23
CA LEU A 15 -10.39 -12.31 12.68
C LEU A 15 -9.42 -11.73 13.72
N VAL A 16 -9.94 -11.41 14.92
CA VAL A 16 -9.13 -10.90 16.05
C VAL A 16 -8.05 -11.92 16.45
N LYS A 17 -8.37 -13.21 16.44
CA LYS A 17 -7.42 -14.27 16.77
C LYS A 17 -6.30 -14.35 15.73
N ALA A 18 -6.64 -14.31 14.44
CA ALA A 18 -5.63 -14.32 13.36
C ALA A 18 -4.63 -13.16 13.51
N ILE A 19 -5.13 -11.94 13.82
CA ILE A 19 -4.27 -10.78 14.07
C ILE A 19 -3.39 -10.99 15.30
N ALA A 20 -3.97 -11.45 16.41
CA ALA A 20 -3.25 -11.66 17.66
C ALA A 20 -2.16 -12.75 17.54
N ASP A 21 -2.46 -13.84 16.81
CA ASP A 21 -1.51 -14.93 16.57
C ASP A 21 -0.34 -14.47 15.68
N THR A 22 -0.58 -13.57 14.74
CA THR A 22 0.44 -13.04 13.83
C THR A 22 1.34 -12.01 14.50
N THR A 23 0.76 -11.08 15.26
CA THR A 23 1.52 -10.03 15.96
C THR A 23 2.15 -10.51 17.26
N GLY A 24 1.71 -11.66 17.79
CA GLY A 24 2.08 -12.14 19.13
C GLY A 24 1.49 -11.29 20.26
N ALA A 25 0.65 -10.31 19.95
CA ALA A 25 0.06 -9.40 20.91
C ALA A 25 -1.29 -9.92 21.45
N ARG A 26 -1.62 -9.54 22.68
CA ARG A 26 -2.90 -9.92 23.28
C ARG A 26 -4.03 -9.01 22.81
N ALA A 27 -5.10 -9.62 22.30
CA ALA A 27 -6.33 -8.90 22.01
C ALA A 27 -7.01 -8.40 23.30
N LYS A 28 -7.24 -7.10 23.38
CA LYS A 28 -7.94 -6.45 24.50
C LYS A 28 -9.29 -5.97 24.04
N TYR A 29 -10.35 -6.49 24.66
CA TYR A 29 -11.71 -6.00 24.41
C TYR A 29 -11.96 -4.68 25.16
N MET A 30 -12.38 -3.64 24.45
CA MET A 30 -12.55 -2.28 24.98
C MET A 30 -13.90 -2.05 25.65
N GLY A 31 -14.84 -2.99 25.55
CA GLY A 31 -16.17 -2.83 26.13
C GLY A 31 -17.04 -1.79 25.44
N MET A 32 -18.19 -1.51 26.05
CA MET A 32 -19.11 -0.48 25.54
C MET A 32 -18.57 0.92 25.87
N PRO A 33 -18.77 1.92 24.98
CA PRO A 33 -19.65 1.90 23.80
C PRO A 33 -18.97 1.39 22.51
N THR A 34 -17.65 1.36 22.42
CA THR A 34 -16.93 1.04 21.18
C THR A 34 -17.05 -0.42 20.78
N ALA A 35 -17.12 -1.32 21.76
CA ALA A 35 -17.12 -2.76 21.58
C ALA A 35 -16.00 -3.25 20.63
N ALA A 36 -14.89 -2.51 20.53
CA ALA A 36 -13.74 -2.81 19.70
C ALA A 36 -12.76 -3.77 20.40
N TYR A 37 -11.89 -4.39 19.60
CA TYR A 37 -10.70 -5.09 20.08
C TYR A 37 -9.45 -4.32 19.68
N GLU A 38 -8.56 -4.05 20.63
CA GLU A 38 -7.23 -3.52 20.41
C GLU A 38 -6.20 -4.65 20.45
N ILE A 39 -5.33 -4.71 19.47
CA ILE A 39 -4.23 -5.67 19.34
C ILE A 39 -3.02 -4.88 18.87
N ASP A 40 -2.17 -4.44 19.78
CA ASP A 40 -1.03 -3.55 19.53
C ASP A 40 -1.44 -2.30 18.72
N TYR A 41 -0.97 -2.14 17.49
CA TYR A 41 -1.32 -1.02 16.59
C TYR A 41 -2.59 -1.27 15.75
N PHE A 42 -3.25 -2.40 15.97
CA PHE A 42 -4.44 -2.79 15.22
C PHE A 42 -5.69 -2.66 16.08
N THR A 43 -6.77 -2.21 15.47
CA THR A 43 -8.08 -2.14 16.12
C THR A 43 -9.14 -2.79 15.24
N VAL A 44 -9.90 -3.74 15.77
CA VAL A 44 -11.04 -4.35 15.09
C VAL A 44 -12.32 -3.79 15.66
N THR A 45 -13.08 -3.04 14.87
CA THR A 45 -14.33 -2.42 15.27
C THR A 45 -15.45 -3.45 15.46
N LYS A 46 -16.60 -3.01 15.98
CA LYS A 46 -17.80 -3.84 16.16
C LYS A 46 -18.27 -4.48 14.86
N ASP A 47 -18.12 -3.77 13.75
CA ASP A 47 -18.60 -4.17 12.43
C ASP A 47 -17.55 -4.97 11.63
N GLY A 48 -16.43 -5.31 12.26
CA GLY A 48 -15.35 -6.08 11.61
C GLY A 48 -14.47 -5.24 10.70
N THR A 49 -14.38 -3.93 10.90
CA THR A 49 -13.42 -3.08 10.22
C THR A 49 -12.07 -3.15 10.95
N LEU A 50 -11.02 -3.45 10.24
CA LEU A 50 -9.64 -3.38 10.72
C LEU A 50 -9.11 -1.96 10.52
N LEU A 51 -8.72 -1.34 11.62
CA LEU A 51 -8.03 -0.05 11.64
C LEU A 51 -6.58 -0.29 12.08
N PHE A 52 -5.65 0.41 11.49
CA PHE A 52 -4.26 0.42 11.94
C PHE A 52 -3.61 1.78 11.79
N ASP A 53 -2.70 2.08 12.72
CA ASP A 53 -1.97 3.34 12.83
C ASP A 53 -0.76 3.33 11.88
N ASP A 54 -0.36 4.49 11.38
CA ASP A 54 0.87 4.69 10.58
C ASP A 54 2.16 4.36 11.36
N ARG A 55 2.03 4.09 12.67
CA ARG A 55 3.14 3.62 13.52
C ARG A 55 3.37 2.12 13.44
N ALA A 56 2.40 1.37 12.94
CA ALA A 56 2.56 -0.06 12.71
C ALA A 56 3.67 -0.28 11.69
N ASP A 57 4.51 -1.28 11.95
CA ASP A 57 5.56 -1.64 10.99
C ASP A 57 4.92 -2.13 9.68
N SER A 58 5.50 -1.70 8.59
CA SER A 58 5.10 -2.03 7.23
C SER A 58 4.90 -3.52 7.01
N GLU A 59 5.83 -4.27 7.53
CA GLU A 59 5.92 -5.69 7.37
C GLU A 59 4.90 -6.43 8.25
N GLU A 60 4.69 -5.92 9.48
CA GLU A 60 3.70 -6.47 10.39
C GLU A 60 2.27 -6.31 9.84
N VAL A 61 1.97 -5.16 9.23
CA VAL A 61 0.67 -4.93 8.57
C VAL A 61 0.46 -5.93 7.43
N GLU A 62 1.47 -6.17 6.59
CA GLU A 62 1.36 -7.13 5.49
C GLU A 62 1.16 -8.57 5.99
N GLN A 63 1.91 -8.98 7.02
CA GLN A 63 1.76 -10.30 7.64
C GLN A 63 0.36 -10.49 8.24
N VAL A 64 -0.17 -9.46 8.87
CA VAL A 64 -1.53 -9.48 9.42
C VAL A 64 -2.56 -9.62 8.31
N LEU A 65 -2.44 -8.86 7.22
CA LEU A 65 -3.34 -8.96 6.07
C LEU A 65 -3.27 -10.34 5.40
N GLU A 66 -2.07 -10.89 5.29
CA GLU A 66 -1.86 -12.23 4.76
C GLU A 66 -2.49 -13.30 5.64
N ALA A 67 -2.31 -13.23 6.95
CA ALA A 67 -2.91 -14.16 7.91
C ALA A 67 -4.44 -14.10 7.92
N ILE A 68 -5.01 -12.89 7.82
CA ILE A 68 -6.45 -12.68 7.75
C ILE A 68 -7.05 -13.38 6.51
N ALA A 69 -6.40 -13.25 5.37
CA ALA A 69 -6.90 -13.88 4.16
C ALA A 69 -6.61 -15.39 4.11
N ALA A 70 -5.50 -15.86 4.68
CA ALA A 70 -5.27 -17.29 4.89
C ALA A 70 -6.34 -17.92 5.79
N ALA A 71 -6.89 -17.14 6.73
CA ALA A 71 -8.05 -17.53 7.54
C ALA A 71 -9.39 -17.48 6.76
N GLY A 72 -9.38 -17.10 5.48
CA GLY A 72 -10.55 -17.10 4.60
C GLY A 72 -11.40 -15.82 4.67
N PHE A 73 -10.89 -14.73 5.22
CA PHE A 73 -11.58 -13.44 5.22
C PHE A 73 -11.26 -12.64 3.96
N GLU A 74 -12.29 -12.22 3.25
CA GLU A 74 -12.16 -11.30 2.12
C GLU A 74 -12.56 -9.89 2.54
N CYS A 75 -11.78 -8.89 2.14
CA CYS A 75 -12.14 -7.49 2.36
C CYS A 75 -13.23 -7.07 1.36
N GLU A 76 -14.22 -6.31 1.85
CA GLU A 76 -15.22 -5.71 0.96
C GLU A 76 -14.67 -4.50 0.22
N PRO A 77 -15.14 -4.28 -1.04
CA PRO A 77 -14.82 -3.06 -1.75
C PRO A 77 -15.37 -1.86 -0.95
N GLN A 78 -14.53 -0.89 -0.65
CA GLN A 78 -15.00 0.38 -0.11
C GLN A 78 -15.73 1.14 -1.22
N ASP A 79 -17.04 1.33 -1.06
CA ASP A 79 -17.77 2.35 -1.80
C ASP A 79 -17.18 3.73 -1.43
N GLY A 80 -16.73 4.46 -2.46
CA GLY A 80 -15.95 5.67 -2.38
C GLY A 80 -16.38 6.64 -1.27
N GLY A 81 -15.55 6.73 -0.25
CA GLY A 81 -15.47 7.90 0.59
C GLY A 81 -14.53 8.91 -0.10
N ASP A 82 -15.09 10.04 -0.52
CA ASP A 82 -14.39 11.19 -1.06
C ASP A 82 -13.11 11.50 -0.25
N SER A 83 -11.96 11.04 -0.73
CA SER A 83 -10.74 11.80 -0.58
C SER A 83 -10.76 12.80 -1.71
N GLU A 84 -10.98 14.06 -1.40
CA GLU A 84 -10.75 15.15 -2.32
C GLU A 84 -9.39 14.96 -2.97
N ALA A 85 -9.41 14.43 -4.20
CA ALA A 85 -8.29 14.53 -5.09
C ALA A 85 -8.13 16.02 -5.36
N GLU A 86 -7.20 16.66 -4.66
CA GLU A 86 -6.70 17.97 -5.06
C GLU A 86 -6.35 17.84 -6.55
N LYS A 87 -7.06 18.62 -7.33
CA LYS A 87 -6.79 18.85 -8.74
C LYS A 87 -5.30 19.13 -8.91
N VAL A 88 -4.57 18.12 -9.33
CA VAL A 88 -3.27 18.34 -9.94
C VAL A 88 -3.55 19.01 -11.27
N SER A 89 -3.34 20.32 -11.30
CA SER A 89 -3.33 21.15 -12.48
C SER A 89 -2.50 20.47 -13.56
N GLU A 90 -3.15 20.19 -14.68
CA GLU A 90 -2.49 19.89 -15.94
C GLU A 90 -1.59 21.07 -16.29
N THR A 91 -0.29 20.90 -16.14
CA THR A 91 0.69 21.74 -16.80
C THR A 91 1.38 20.86 -17.83
N GLU A 92 0.77 20.87 -19.01
CA GLU A 92 1.51 20.56 -20.24
C GLU A 92 2.60 21.62 -20.36
N GLU A 93 3.86 21.22 -20.28
CA GLU A 93 4.91 21.78 -21.15
C GLU A 93 6.22 21.01 -20.99
N ASN A 94 6.65 20.58 -22.14
CA ASN A 94 8.02 20.33 -22.57
C ASN A 94 8.59 18.92 -22.49
N ALA A 95 8.14 18.11 -23.46
CA ALA A 95 8.90 17.00 -23.99
C ALA A 95 10.08 17.55 -24.82
N THR A 96 11.31 17.35 -24.36
CA THR A 96 12.44 17.34 -25.29
C THR A 96 13.49 16.33 -24.85
N GLN A 97 13.59 15.27 -25.67
CA GLN A 97 14.70 14.38 -25.98
C GLN A 97 15.17 13.36 -24.95
N ALA A 98 14.77 12.11 -25.12
CA ALA A 98 15.60 11.02 -25.66
C ALA A 98 14.76 9.75 -25.72
N ALA A 99 14.71 9.15 -26.89
CA ALA A 99 13.93 7.96 -27.21
C ALA A 99 14.33 6.76 -26.35
N THR A 100 13.44 6.43 -25.45
CA THR A 100 13.09 5.06 -25.06
C THR A 100 11.57 5.07 -24.94
N GLU A 101 10.90 4.24 -25.72
CA GLU A 101 9.44 4.10 -25.75
C GLU A 101 8.96 3.53 -24.41
N GLY A 102 8.81 4.39 -23.41
CA GLY A 102 8.37 4.01 -22.07
C GLY A 102 7.76 5.20 -21.32
N LEU A 103 6.79 4.92 -20.46
CA LEU A 103 6.20 5.91 -19.58
C LEU A 103 7.11 6.15 -18.37
N THR A 104 7.55 7.40 -18.21
CA THR A 104 8.22 7.86 -16.99
C THR A 104 7.23 8.68 -16.17
N VAL A 105 6.84 8.18 -15.02
CA VAL A 105 6.05 8.97 -14.06
C VAL A 105 7.00 9.85 -13.26
N ALA A 106 6.69 11.13 -13.10
CA ALA A 106 7.49 12.08 -12.33
C ALA A 106 6.63 12.82 -11.30
N VAL A 107 7.21 13.02 -10.12
CA VAL A 107 6.59 13.72 -8.99
C VAL A 107 7.49 14.92 -8.61
N PRO A 108 6.93 16.10 -8.30
CA PRO A 108 7.72 17.25 -7.88
C PRO A 108 8.60 16.92 -6.67
N ARG A 109 9.86 17.38 -6.68
CA ARG A 109 10.83 17.14 -5.59
C ARG A 109 10.34 17.71 -4.26
N ASP A 110 9.68 18.88 -4.29
CA ASP A 110 9.17 19.56 -3.10
C ASP A 110 8.07 18.77 -2.37
N SER A 111 7.43 17.82 -3.05
CA SER A 111 6.41 16.95 -2.46
C SER A 111 6.97 15.84 -1.57
N LEU A 112 8.28 15.58 -1.63
CA LEU A 112 8.96 14.51 -0.91
C LEU A 112 10.16 15.05 -0.13
N SER A 113 10.15 14.90 1.20
CA SER A 113 11.32 15.18 2.03
C SER A 113 12.44 14.15 1.76
N ASP A 114 13.67 14.47 2.16
CA ASP A 114 14.81 13.52 2.03
C ASP A 114 14.53 12.21 2.77
N ALA A 115 13.93 12.29 3.95
CA ALA A 115 13.50 11.12 4.70
C ALA A 115 12.43 10.29 3.97
N ALA A 116 11.50 10.95 3.27
CA ALA A 116 10.48 10.28 2.47
C ALA A 116 11.10 9.58 1.25
N ILE A 117 12.12 10.17 0.62
CA ILE A 117 12.85 9.53 -0.48
C ILE A 117 13.61 8.29 0.01
N GLU A 118 14.26 8.39 1.15
CA GLU A 118 14.94 7.23 1.76
C GLU A 118 13.95 6.10 2.11
N ASN A 119 12.79 6.45 2.68
CA ASN A 119 11.71 5.49 2.93
C ASN A 119 11.19 4.87 1.63
N LEU A 120 10.97 5.68 0.59
CA LEU A 120 10.53 5.24 -0.72
C LEU A 120 11.50 4.21 -1.32
N GLN A 121 12.80 4.48 -1.24
CA GLN A 121 13.82 3.56 -1.72
C GLN A 121 13.77 2.23 -0.96
N ARG A 122 13.65 2.27 0.37
CA ARG A 122 13.52 1.07 1.21
C ARG A 122 12.24 0.28 0.90
N ILE A 123 11.10 0.96 0.66
CA ILE A 123 9.84 0.32 0.27
C ILE A 123 10.02 -0.41 -1.06
N VAL A 124 10.57 0.26 -2.06
CA VAL A 124 10.80 -0.32 -3.39
C VAL A 124 11.78 -1.48 -3.31
N ASP A 125 12.89 -1.35 -2.58
CA ASP A 125 13.88 -2.41 -2.40
C ASP A 125 13.27 -3.65 -1.71
N SER A 126 12.45 -3.46 -0.67
CA SER A 126 11.79 -4.55 0.05
C SER A 126 10.76 -5.33 -0.78
N LYS A 127 10.25 -4.75 -1.85
CA LYS A 127 9.24 -5.33 -2.75
C LYS A 127 9.72 -5.46 -4.20
N ALA A 128 11.03 -5.32 -4.42
CA ALA A 128 11.60 -5.25 -5.76
C ALA A 128 11.24 -6.46 -6.63
N ALA A 129 11.33 -7.69 -6.13
CA ALA A 129 10.98 -8.88 -6.90
C ALA A 129 9.50 -8.90 -7.30
N LEU A 130 8.61 -8.59 -6.36
CA LEU A 130 7.17 -8.56 -6.62
C LEU A 130 6.78 -7.47 -7.62
N MET A 131 7.33 -6.26 -7.46
CA MET A 131 7.05 -5.14 -8.34
C MET A 131 7.62 -5.35 -9.74
N LYS A 132 8.87 -5.81 -9.87
CA LYS A 132 9.49 -6.14 -11.16
C LYS A 132 8.65 -7.14 -11.95
N LYS A 133 8.18 -8.20 -11.26
CA LYS A 133 7.36 -9.23 -11.87
C LYS A 133 5.98 -8.73 -12.27
N ALA A 134 5.37 -7.85 -11.47
CA ALA A 134 4.04 -7.29 -11.75
C ALA A 134 4.08 -6.24 -12.87
N ILE A 135 5.11 -5.40 -12.93
CA ILE A 135 5.27 -4.34 -13.92
C ILE A 135 5.89 -4.89 -15.23
N GLY A 136 6.61 -6.02 -15.16
CA GLY A 136 7.33 -6.59 -16.30
C GLY A 136 8.66 -5.88 -16.61
N THR A 137 9.33 -5.37 -15.59
CA THR A 137 10.63 -4.66 -15.72
C THR A 137 11.75 -5.39 -14.99
N ASP A 138 12.98 -5.26 -15.47
CA ASP A 138 14.15 -5.84 -14.83
C ASP A 138 14.74 -4.94 -13.74
N SER A 139 14.40 -3.65 -13.73
CA SER A 139 14.94 -2.67 -12.78
C SER A 139 13.90 -1.64 -12.38
N LEU A 140 14.04 -1.10 -11.16
CA LEU A 140 13.17 -0.08 -10.59
C LEU A 140 14.01 1.14 -10.15
N PRO A 141 14.70 1.84 -11.08
CA PRO A 141 15.50 3.00 -10.71
C PRO A 141 14.61 4.15 -10.27
N ILE A 142 15.06 4.88 -9.24
CA ILE A 142 14.45 6.12 -8.76
C ILE A 142 15.45 7.22 -9.07
N GLU A 143 15.12 8.10 -10.01
CA GLU A 143 15.96 9.22 -10.40
C GLU A 143 15.53 10.45 -9.62
N VAL A 144 16.42 10.97 -8.79
CA VAL A 144 16.20 12.16 -7.97
C VAL A 144 17.00 13.32 -8.55
N THR A 145 16.30 14.39 -8.92
CA THR A 145 16.88 15.66 -9.32
C THR A 145 16.46 16.77 -8.38
N ASP A 146 16.99 17.96 -8.53
CA ASP A 146 16.60 19.12 -7.70
C ASP A 146 15.14 19.55 -7.92
N GLU A 147 14.54 19.19 -9.07
CA GLU A 147 13.19 19.61 -9.45
C GLU A 147 12.16 18.48 -9.32
N LYS A 148 12.55 17.22 -9.56
CA LYS A 148 11.63 16.09 -9.64
C LYS A 148 12.26 14.77 -9.21
N VAL A 149 11.39 13.84 -8.82
CA VAL A 149 11.69 12.42 -8.64
C VAL A 149 10.99 11.65 -9.75
N SER A 150 11.75 10.89 -10.56
CA SER A 150 11.27 10.21 -11.75
C SER A 150 11.36 8.70 -11.62
N PHE A 151 10.37 8.01 -12.18
CA PHE A 151 10.19 6.56 -12.14
C PHE A 151 10.08 6.01 -13.57
N PRO A 152 11.21 5.71 -14.24
CA PRO A 152 11.23 5.19 -15.61
C PRO A 152 11.01 3.66 -15.62
N TRP A 153 9.92 3.19 -15.05
CA TRP A 153 9.68 1.76 -14.82
C TRP A 153 8.83 1.08 -15.89
N PHE A 154 8.10 1.87 -16.68
CA PHE A 154 7.00 1.39 -17.48
C PHE A 154 7.34 1.43 -18.97
N THR A 155 7.36 0.27 -19.61
CA THR A 155 7.75 0.12 -21.02
C THR A 155 6.57 0.12 -21.99
N GLU A 156 5.36 -0.21 -21.52
CA GLU A 156 4.16 -0.26 -22.34
C GLU A 156 3.21 0.89 -21.99
N MET A 157 2.61 1.48 -23.04
CA MET A 157 1.69 2.60 -22.91
C MET A 157 0.36 2.26 -23.58
N ASP A 158 -0.61 1.81 -22.75
CA ASP A 158 -2.01 2.08 -23.03
C ASP A 158 -2.57 3.10 -22.03
N GLY A 159 -3.70 3.72 -22.33
CA GLY A 159 -4.23 4.80 -21.50
C GLY A 159 -4.66 4.34 -20.10
N ASP A 160 -5.09 3.10 -19.95
CA ASP A 160 -5.51 2.53 -18.67
C ASP A 160 -4.31 2.16 -17.82
N SER A 161 -3.28 1.59 -18.43
CA SER A 161 -2.00 1.29 -17.76
C SER A 161 -1.31 2.56 -17.27
N ALA A 162 -1.29 3.64 -18.05
CA ALA A 162 -0.70 4.90 -17.64
C ALA A 162 -1.37 5.48 -16.37
N ARG A 163 -2.70 5.39 -16.28
CA ARG A 163 -3.44 5.78 -15.07
C ARG A 163 -3.07 4.90 -13.87
N ALA A 164 -3.07 3.58 -14.05
CA ALA A 164 -2.72 2.64 -13.00
C ALA A 164 -1.30 2.89 -12.47
N TYR A 165 -0.35 3.13 -13.35
CA TYR A 165 1.04 3.41 -12.98
C TYR A 165 1.21 4.75 -12.26
N THR A 166 0.50 5.79 -12.71
CA THR A 166 0.49 7.07 -12.01
C THR A 166 -0.09 6.94 -10.60
N HIS A 167 -1.18 6.19 -10.45
CA HIS A 167 -1.77 5.87 -9.15
C HIS A 167 -0.82 5.10 -8.26
N LEU A 168 -0.13 4.08 -8.79
CA LEU A 168 0.84 3.28 -8.05
C LEU A 168 1.98 4.14 -7.50
N VAL A 169 2.58 4.99 -8.35
CA VAL A 169 3.66 5.88 -7.94
C VAL A 169 3.18 6.89 -6.89
N SER A 170 2.00 7.48 -7.08
CA SER A 170 1.41 8.41 -6.11
C SER A 170 1.19 7.77 -4.75
N ALA A 171 0.63 6.56 -4.72
CA ALA A 171 0.39 5.80 -3.49
C ALA A 171 1.69 5.38 -2.80
N LEU A 172 2.73 5.01 -3.56
CA LEU A 172 4.07 4.73 -3.02
C LEU A 172 4.68 5.97 -2.36
N CYS A 173 4.57 7.13 -3.02
CA CYS A 173 5.06 8.39 -2.47
C CYS A 173 4.31 8.80 -1.20
N GLU A 174 3.00 8.58 -1.16
CA GLU A 174 2.18 8.85 0.02
C GLU A 174 2.54 7.92 1.17
N MET A 175 2.68 6.61 0.92
CA MET A 175 3.16 5.66 1.91
C MET A 175 4.53 6.07 2.45
N ALA A 176 5.46 6.47 1.60
CA ALA A 176 6.80 6.89 1.99
C ALA A 176 6.82 8.15 2.87
N ARG A 177 5.90 9.09 2.62
CA ARG A 177 5.71 10.30 3.46
C ARG A 177 5.20 9.97 4.85
N ASN A 178 4.26 9.04 4.94
CA ASN A 178 3.57 8.70 6.18
C ASN A 178 4.33 7.64 6.99
N ALA A 179 5.18 6.85 6.36
CA ALA A 179 5.91 5.76 7.00
C ALA A 179 6.94 6.27 8.01
N LYS A 180 6.81 5.85 9.26
CA LYS A 180 7.78 6.14 10.34
C LYS A 180 8.84 5.06 10.48
N ARG A 181 8.53 3.84 10.05
CA ARG A 181 9.43 2.68 10.03
C ARG A 181 9.28 1.93 8.72
N VAL A 182 10.38 1.73 8.04
CA VAL A 182 10.44 0.96 6.80
C VAL A 182 11.62 0.01 6.89
N THR A 183 11.34 -1.28 6.67
CA THR A 183 12.36 -2.32 6.59
C THR A 183 12.72 -2.53 5.12
N ALA A 184 14.01 -2.51 4.80
CA ALA A 184 14.49 -2.73 3.43
C ALA A 184 14.73 -4.21 3.08
N THR A 185 14.39 -5.13 4.00
CA THR A 185 14.65 -6.56 3.82
C THR A 185 13.58 -7.19 2.95
N GLU A 186 13.99 -7.73 1.81
CA GLU A 186 13.12 -8.56 0.99
C GLU A 186 12.88 -9.91 1.66
N LYS A 187 11.62 -10.34 1.73
CA LYS A 187 11.24 -11.65 2.25
C LYS A 187 10.84 -12.59 1.13
N GLU A 188 11.26 -13.83 1.25
CA GLU A 188 10.71 -14.91 0.42
C GLU A 188 9.25 -15.15 0.82
N VAL A 189 8.38 -15.15 -0.18
CA VAL A 189 6.94 -15.40 -0.01
C VAL A 189 6.52 -16.61 -0.84
N ASP A 190 5.73 -17.51 -0.25
CA ASP A 190 5.26 -18.71 -0.91
C ASP A 190 4.26 -18.41 -2.04
N ASN A 191 3.47 -17.33 -1.89
CA ASN A 191 2.49 -16.89 -2.87
C ASN A 191 2.68 -15.42 -3.25
N GLU A 192 3.53 -15.19 -4.26
CA GLU A 192 3.89 -13.85 -4.73
C GLU A 192 2.68 -13.01 -5.18
N LYS A 193 1.71 -13.62 -5.90
CA LYS A 193 0.50 -12.91 -6.34
C LYS A 193 -0.31 -12.41 -5.16
N TYR A 194 -0.39 -13.23 -4.13
CA TYR A 194 -1.12 -12.90 -2.94
C TYR A 194 -0.40 -11.81 -2.11
N ALA A 195 0.90 -11.95 -1.92
CA ALA A 195 1.73 -10.94 -1.24
C ALA A 195 1.67 -9.58 -1.97
N PHE A 196 1.70 -9.59 -3.31
CA PHE A 196 1.54 -8.36 -4.08
C PHE A 196 0.14 -7.75 -3.92
N ARG A 197 -0.91 -8.57 -3.86
CA ARG A 197 -2.27 -8.09 -3.56
C ARG A 197 -2.36 -7.43 -2.17
N CYS A 198 -1.76 -8.03 -1.14
CA CYS A 198 -1.70 -7.44 0.20
C CYS A 198 -0.96 -6.10 0.19
N PHE A 199 0.13 -6.01 -0.55
CA PHE A 199 0.86 -4.77 -0.74
C PHE A 199 0.01 -3.69 -1.43
N LEU A 200 -0.73 -4.03 -2.49
CA LEU A 200 -1.65 -3.10 -3.17
C LEU A 200 -2.79 -2.65 -2.24
N LEU A 201 -3.37 -3.56 -1.45
CA LEU A 201 -4.39 -3.20 -0.46
C LEU A 201 -3.85 -2.16 0.53
N ARG A 202 -2.61 -2.31 0.96
CA ARG A 202 -1.94 -1.38 1.84
C ARG A 202 -1.67 -0.02 1.18
N LEU A 203 -1.42 0.01 -0.13
CA LEU A 203 -1.30 1.23 -0.92
C LEU A 203 -2.64 1.94 -1.15
N GLY A 204 -3.77 1.34 -0.69
CA GLY A 204 -5.10 1.91 -0.87
C GLY A 204 -5.83 1.44 -2.12
N PHE A 205 -5.31 0.47 -2.87
CA PHE A 205 -6.00 -0.14 -4.01
C PHE A 205 -7.08 -1.10 -3.52
N ILE A 206 -8.18 -0.53 -3.01
CA ILE A 206 -9.31 -1.25 -2.43
C ILE A 206 -10.52 -1.01 -3.32
N GLY A 207 -11.12 -2.06 -3.88
CA GLY A 207 -12.33 -1.94 -4.68
C GLY A 207 -12.45 -2.93 -5.82
N ALA A 208 -13.66 -2.97 -6.44
CA ALA A 208 -13.93 -3.86 -7.56
C ALA A 208 -13.18 -3.45 -8.84
N GLU A 209 -12.78 -2.21 -8.96
CA GLU A 209 -12.03 -1.65 -10.08
C GLU A 209 -10.56 -2.12 -10.14
N TYR A 210 -10.04 -2.67 -9.02
CA TYR A 210 -8.68 -3.20 -8.91
C TYR A 210 -8.62 -4.74 -8.83
N LYS A 211 -9.70 -5.43 -9.27
CA LYS A 211 -9.77 -6.91 -9.27
C LYS A 211 -9.26 -7.51 -10.57
#